data_82f8cabfdb5dee40b2af19b83a947b59
#
_entry.id   82f8cabfdb5dee40b2af19b83a947b59
#
_cell.length_a   1.000
_cell.length_b   1.000
_cell.length_c   1.000
_cell.angle_alpha   90.00
_cell.angle_beta   90.00
_cell.angle_gamma   90.00
#
_symmetry.space_group_name_H-M   'P 1'
#
loop_
_entity.id
_entity.type
_entity.pdbx_description
1 polymer ?
#
loop_
_entity_poly.entity_id
_entity_poly.type
_entity_poly.pdbx_seq_one_letter_code
_entity_poly.pdbx_strand_id
1 'polypeptide(L)'
;MTKSITGFLAVATLAAIWATSPACAQTKLQIGCTATTDCASAMVAVDEGIFKKHGLDAEMVLIGINSNIPAAILSNSIQIGGPTSTVFLQAVDGGLDLVAVAGASVMNASSNDNIAAFARNGVTIKEPKDFSGKKVGAPGLGAFLHVLFVKWLVEKGVDPKSVNFVEVTFPTMADIIKSGGVDVVLTAEPFVTRMTNAGLGTVAAHYGADLARTEPIIFYAAARDWAEKNPDTIKKFRAAITEGAEIVNSDRDKASASIAKFTKQAIELVKASPPNRSEPVLKAGQLAWWIDIMSSQKMLQTKVDLNKLMLN
;
A
#
# COMPACT_ATOMS: atom_id res chain seq x y z
N MET A 1 20.48 -24.94 91.70
CA MET A 1 20.43 -25.98 90.65
C MET A 1 19.25 -25.63 89.73
N THR A 2 19.50 -24.89 88.71
CA THR A 2 18.47 -24.53 87.64
C THR A 2 19.13 -24.61 86.29
N LYS A 3 18.73 -25.61 85.54
CA LYS A 3 19.16 -25.83 84.13
C LYS A 3 18.33 -24.99 83.19
N SER A 4 19.02 -24.10 82.45
CA SER A 4 18.47 -23.34 81.33
C SER A 4 18.51 -24.19 80.09
N ILE A 5 17.37 -24.34 79.41
CA ILE A 5 17.25 -25.00 78.08
C ILE A 5 17.04 -23.91 77.05
N THR A 6 18.05 -23.67 76.26
CA THR A 6 18.00 -22.72 75.10
C THR A 6 17.46 -23.46 73.87
N GLY A 7 16.25 -23.15 73.49
CA GLY A 7 15.66 -23.68 72.23
C GLY A 7 16.12 -22.83 71.00
N PHE A 8 16.73 -23.47 70.00
CA PHE A 8 17.06 -22.89 68.69
C PHE A 8 15.83 -22.97 67.79
N LEU A 9 15.26 -21.80 67.42
CA LEU A 9 14.28 -21.71 66.33
C LEU A 9 15.03 -21.56 65.01
N ALA A 10 14.97 -22.57 64.17
CA ALA A 10 15.43 -22.50 62.79
C ALA A 10 14.30 -21.86 61.93
N VAL A 11 14.53 -20.63 61.48
CA VAL A 11 13.67 -19.94 60.48
C VAL A 11 14.10 -20.39 59.09
N ALA A 12 13.31 -21.26 58.46
CA ALA A 12 13.47 -21.65 57.07
C ALA A 12 12.89 -20.52 56.17
N THR A 13 13.77 -19.69 55.59
CA THR A 13 13.40 -18.70 54.57
C THR A 13 13.19 -19.40 53.23
N LEU A 14 11.94 -19.59 52.81
CA LEU A 14 11.58 -19.99 51.46
C LEU A 14 11.87 -18.82 50.50
N ALA A 15 12.98 -18.88 49.75
CA ALA A 15 13.25 -17.95 48.63
C ALA A 15 12.33 -18.34 47.46
N ALA A 16 11.24 -17.59 47.27
CA ALA A 16 10.44 -17.66 46.03
C ALA A 16 11.25 -17.12 44.87
N ILE A 17 11.79 -18.01 44.03
CA ILE A 17 12.39 -17.64 42.77
C ILE A 17 11.27 -17.26 41.81
N TRP A 18 11.00 -15.97 41.66
CA TRP A 18 10.16 -15.47 40.60
C TRP A 18 10.93 -15.68 39.30
N ALA A 19 10.55 -16.68 38.50
CA ALA A 19 10.97 -16.85 37.14
C ALA A 19 10.42 -15.66 36.35
N THR A 20 11.23 -14.59 36.24
CA THR A 20 10.98 -13.54 35.25
C THR A 20 11.22 -14.15 33.87
N SER A 21 10.15 -14.59 33.21
CA SER A 21 10.20 -14.90 31.78
C SER A 21 10.77 -13.64 31.09
N PRO A 22 11.81 -13.74 30.28
CA PRO A 22 12.27 -12.62 29.50
C PRO A 22 11.09 -12.14 28.64
N ALA A 23 10.62 -10.92 28.89
CA ALA A 23 9.71 -10.27 27.98
C ALA A 23 10.44 -10.20 26.65
N CYS A 24 10.08 -11.06 25.68
CA CYS A 24 10.65 -11.03 24.35
C CYS A 24 10.32 -9.65 23.78
N ALA A 25 11.31 -8.77 23.69
CA ALA A 25 11.13 -7.43 23.15
C ALA A 25 10.56 -7.59 21.74
N GLN A 26 9.35 -7.04 21.51
CA GLN A 26 8.72 -7.08 20.20
C GLN A 26 9.59 -6.32 19.20
N THR A 27 9.79 -6.92 18.02
CA THR A 27 10.52 -6.27 16.94
C THR A 27 9.69 -5.11 16.39
N LYS A 28 10.22 -3.89 16.48
CA LYS A 28 9.57 -2.72 15.89
C LYS A 28 9.60 -2.81 14.37
N LEU A 29 8.46 -2.51 13.73
CA LEU A 29 8.29 -2.59 12.30
C LEU A 29 7.45 -1.42 11.78
N GLN A 30 8.02 -0.58 10.94
CA GLN A 30 7.30 0.50 10.26
C GLN A 30 6.91 0.05 8.86
N ILE A 31 5.60 0.15 8.55
CA ILE A 31 5.02 -0.28 7.28
C ILE A 31 4.51 0.95 6.53
N GLY A 32 5.18 1.33 5.45
CA GLY A 32 4.86 2.52 4.66
C GLY A 32 3.86 2.25 3.54
N CYS A 33 2.76 3.01 3.50
CA CYS A 33 1.75 2.91 2.44
C CYS A 33 1.19 4.30 2.10
N THR A 34 0.63 4.43 0.90
CA THR A 34 -0.16 5.62 0.52
C THR A 34 -1.57 5.58 1.13
N ALA A 35 -2.28 6.70 1.12
CA ALA A 35 -3.63 6.83 1.70
C ALA A 35 -4.71 6.18 0.81
N THR A 36 -4.56 4.90 0.48
CA THR A 36 -5.51 4.10 -0.31
C THR A 36 -5.95 2.85 0.47
N THR A 37 -6.86 2.08 -0.11
CA THR A 37 -7.34 0.82 0.47
C THR A 37 -6.38 -0.35 0.28
N ASP A 38 -5.30 -0.18 -0.50
CA ASP A 38 -4.48 -1.28 -1.02
C ASP A 38 -3.66 -2.01 0.04
N CYS A 39 -3.28 -1.32 1.13
CA CYS A 39 -2.60 -1.95 2.26
C CYS A 39 -3.57 -2.37 3.39
N ALA A 40 -4.85 -2.59 3.08
CA ALA A 40 -5.87 -2.88 4.10
C ALA A 40 -5.51 -4.07 5.00
N SER A 41 -4.86 -5.12 4.47
CA SER A 41 -4.40 -6.26 5.27
C SER A 41 -3.44 -5.86 6.39
N ALA A 42 -2.49 -4.94 6.13
CA ALA A 42 -1.59 -4.44 7.16
C ALA A 42 -2.30 -3.48 8.13
N MET A 43 -3.20 -2.63 7.63
CA MET A 43 -3.98 -1.70 8.46
C MET A 43 -4.82 -2.47 9.49
N VAL A 44 -5.55 -3.49 9.04
CA VAL A 44 -6.34 -4.39 9.89
C VAL A 44 -5.42 -5.16 10.84
N ALA A 45 -4.30 -5.70 10.37
CA ALA A 45 -3.38 -6.45 11.22
C ALA A 45 -2.75 -5.59 12.34
N VAL A 46 -2.56 -4.28 12.11
CA VAL A 46 -2.14 -3.35 13.18
C VAL A 46 -3.28 -3.10 14.16
N ASP A 47 -4.46 -2.75 13.67
CA ASP A 47 -5.58 -2.31 14.51
C ASP A 47 -6.20 -3.44 15.35
N GLU A 48 -6.30 -4.65 14.77
CA GLU A 48 -6.79 -5.85 15.47
C GLU A 48 -5.71 -6.52 16.35
N GLY A 49 -4.50 -5.94 16.43
CA GLY A 49 -3.42 -6.47 17.25
C GLY A 49 -2.79 -7.77 16.72
N ILE A 50 -3.04 -8.12 15.46
CA ILE A 50 -2.55 -9.37 14.85
C ILE A 50 -1.02 -9.38 14.80
N PHE A 51 -0.38 -8.26 14.44
CA PHE A 51 1.08 -8.16 14.48
C PHE A 51 1.63 -8.42 15.88
N LYS A 52 0.99 -7.88 16.94
CA LYS A 52 1.40 -8.11 18.33
C LYS A 52 1.27 -9.58 18.72
N LYS A 53 0.20 -10.25 18.29
CA LYS A 53 -0.01 -11.70 18.45
C LYS A 53 1.16 -12.51 17.84
N HIS A 54 1.70 -12.05 16.73
CA HIS A 54 2.88 -12.64 16.08
C HIS A 54 4.23 -12.12 16.62
N GLY A 55 4.23 -11.31 17.69
CA GLY A 55 5.45 -10.81 18.33
C GLY A 55 6.12 -9.65 17.57
N LEU A 56 5.36 -8.91 16.76
CA LEU A 56 5.79 -7.71 16.05
C LEU A 56 5.09 -6.47 16.62
N ASP A 57 5.86 -5.40 16.88
CA ASP A 57 5.34 -4.08 17.23
C ASP A 57 5.29 -3.23 15.95
N ALA A 58 4.23 -3.43 15.16
CA ALA A 58 4.07 -2.82 13.85
C ALA A 58 3.22 -1.56 13.90
N GLU A 59 3.62 -0.56 13.13
CA GLU A 59 2.84 0.67 12.90
C GLU A 59 2.77 1.02 11.42
N MET A 60 1.65 1.64 11.01
CA MET A 60 1.46 2.15 9.66
C MET A 60 2.04 3.56 9.52
N VAL A 61 2.85 3.78 8.49
CA VAL A 61 3.44 5.08 8.14
C VAL A 61 2.83 5.57 6.83
N LEU A 62 2.24 6.78 6.86
CA LEU A 62 1.68 7.39 5.65
C LEU A 62 2.79 7.97 4.78
N ILE A 63 2.92 7.46 3.57
CA ILE A 63 3.80 7.98 2.52
C ILE A 63 2.94 8.75 1.51
N GLY A 64 3.19 10.03 1.34
CA GLY A 64 2.34 10.91 0.51
C GLY A 64 2.34 10.55 -0.98
N ILE A 65 3.49 10.16 -1.53
CA ILE A 65 3.71 9.85 -2.95
C ILE A 65 4.28 8.43 -3.04
N ASN A 66 3.65 7.56 -3.85
CA ASN A 66 4.04 6.15 -3.93
C ASN A 66 5.47 5.95 -4.45
N SER A 67 5.93 6.77 -5.38
CA SER A 67 7.30 6.74 -5.92
C SER A 67 8.40 6.99 -4.87
N ASN A 68 8.05 7.51 -3.68
CA ASN A 68 8.99 7.71 -2.58
C ASN A 68 9.18 6.47 -1.69
N ILE A 69 8.32 5.46 -1.82
CA ILE A 69 8.38 4.24 -0.98
C ILE A 69 9.71 3.50 -1.11
N PRO A 70 10.27 3.25 -2.32
CA PRO A 70 11.57 2.60 -2.46
C PRO A 70 12.70 3.31 -1.71
N ALA A 71 12.76 4.64 -1.80
CA ALA A 71 13.77 5.43 -1.08
C ALA A 71 13.58 5.35 0.43
N ALA A 72 12.33 5.37 0.93
CA ALA A 72 12.03 5.21 2.36
C ALA A 72 12.44 3.83 2.90
N ILE A 73 12.29 2.76 2.10
CA ILE A 73 12.77 1.41 2.44
C ILE A 73 14.31 1.41 2.54
N LEU A 74 15.00 1.92 1.52
CA LEU A 74 16.47 1.88 1.47
C LEU A 74 17.14 2.76 2.53
N SER A 75 16.49 3.87 2.92
CA SER A 75 16.95 4.71 4.04
C SER A 75 16.62 4.12 5.42
N ASN A 76 15.93 2.96 5.47
CA ASN A 76 15.43 2.33 6.69
C ASN A 76 14.47 3.23 7.50
N SER A 77 13.87 4.25 6.87
CA SER A 77 12.79 5.03 7.48
C SER A 77 11.52 4.20 7.65
N ILE A 78 11.35 3.19 6.81
CA ILE A 78 10.39 2.10 6.94
C ILE A 78 11.11 0.79 6.61
N GLN A 79 10.77 -0.30 7.27
CA GLN A 79 11.37 -1.62 6.98
C GLN A 79 10.62 -2.34 5.86
N ILE A 80 9.31 -2.17 5.80
CA ILE A 80 8.46 -2.73 4.76
C ILE A 80 7.63 -1.60 4.16
N GLY A 81 7.49 -1.59 2.84
CA GLY A 81 6.65 -0.64 2.12
C GLY A 81 5.68 -1.33 1.18
N GLY A 82 4.59 -0.64 0.84
CA GLY A 82 3.64 -1.03 -0.19
C GLY A 82 3.80 -0.21 -1.47
N PRO A 83 4.89 -0.35 -2.24
CA PRO A 83 4.98 0.26 -3.55
C PRO A 83 3.95 -0.36 -4.49
N THR A 84 3.47 0.41 -5.47
CA THR A 84 2.75 -0.21 -6.59
C THR A 84 3.68 -1.12 -7.37
N SER A 85 3.12 -2.12 -8.06
CA SER A 85 3.91 -3.05 -8.89
C SER A 85 4.81 -2.30 -9.86
N THR A 86 4.32 -1.20 -10.43
CA THR A 86 5.05 -0.37 -11.40
C THR A 86 6.21 0.39 -10.76
N VAL A 87 6.01 0.99 -9.58
CA VAL A 87 7.07 1.70 -8.83
C VAL A 87 8.15 0.73 -8.39
N PHE A 88 7.77 -0.45 -7.91
CA PHE A 88 8.74 -1.49 -7.53
C PHE A 88 9.58 -1.92 -8.73
N LEU A 89 8.95 -2.20 -9.88
CA LEU A 89 9.65 -2.60 -11.10
C LEU A 89 10.62 -1.53 -11.59
N GLN A 90 10.21 -0.24 -11.57
CA GLN A 90 11.11 0.86 -11.91
C GLN A 90 12.29 0.98 -10.93
N ALA A 91 12.04 0.80 -9.64
CA ALA A 91 13.08 0.87 -8.63
C ALA A 91 14.14 -0.22 -8.84
N VAL A 92 13.70 -1.46 -9.09
CA VAL A 92 14.61 -2.59 -9.36
C VAL A 92 15.33 -2.41 -10.70
N ASP A 93 14.62 -1.96 -11.75
CA ASP A 93 15.22 -1.64 -13.06
C ASP A 93 16.29 -0.53 -12.95
N GLY A 94 16.08 0.44 -12.07
CA GLY A 94 17.04 1.48 -11.70
C GLY A 94 18.18 1.00 -10.79
N GLY A 95 18.25 -0.30 -10.48
CA GLY A 95 19.35 -0.91 -9.71
C GLY A 95 19.15 -0.93 -8.19
N LEU A 96 17.94 -0.62 -7.68
CA LEU A 96 17.67 -0.71 -6.25
C LEU A 96 17.42 -2.16 -5.84
N ASP A 97 18.13 -2.64 -4.82
CA ASP A 97 18.05 -4.03 -4.36
C ASP A 97 16.88 -4.25 -3.41
N LEU A 98 15.69 -4.37 -4.00
CA LEU A 98 14.42 -4.61 -3.32
C LEU A 98 13.90 -6.01 -3.63
N VAL A 99 13.16 -6.59 -2.67
CA VAL A 99 12.45 -7.85 -2.84
C VAL A 99 11.00 -7.74 -2.37
N ALA A 100 10.11 -8.42 -3.06
CA ALA A 100 8.74 -8.61 -2.62
C ALA A 100 8.71 -9.66 -1.49
N VAL A 101 8.03 -9.32 -0.40
CA VAL A 101 7.97 -10.16 0.81
C VAL A 101 6.57 -10.75 1.06
N ALA A 102 5.50 -10.09 0.61
CA ALA A 102 4.13 -10.59 0.69
C ALA A 102 3.25 -9.86 -0.34
N GLY A 103 2.11 -10.43 -0.73
CA GLY A 103 1.09 -9.74 -1.49
C GLY A 103 0.27 -8.78 -0.63
N ALA A 104 -0.46 -7.85 -1.25
CA ALA A 104 -1.35 -6.91 -0.58
C ALA A 104 -2.69 -6.78 -1.31
N SER A 105 -2.76 -6.09 -2.45
CA SER A 105 -4.00 -5.92 -3.22
C SER A 105 -3.86 -6.33 -4.67
N VAL A 106 -4.95 -6.81 -5.24
CA VAL A 106 -5.04 -7.20 -6.66
C VAL A 106 -6.19 -6.48 -7.33
N MET A 107 -6.05 -6.23 -8.63
CA MET A 107 -7.15 -5.79 -9.47
C MET A 107 -8.22 -6.88 -9.56
N ASN A 108 -9.47 -6.46 -9.60
CA ASN A 108 -10.58 -7.35 -9.95
C ASN A 108 -11.63 -6.58 -10.77
N ALA A 109 -12.50 -7.30 -11.46
CA ALA A 109 -13.50 -6.69 -12.33
C ALA A 109 -14.44 -5.71 -11.59
N SER A 110 -14.74 -5.97 -10.30
CA SER A 110 -15.61 -5.11 -9.49
C SER A 110 -14.92 -3.84 -8.96
N SER A 111 -13.58 -3.80 -8.95
CA SER A 111 -12.82 -2.62 -8.51
C SER A 111 -12.36 -1.71 -9.66
N ASN A 112 -12.58 -2.11 -10.91
CA ASN A 112 -12.14 -1.33 -12.06
C ASN A 112 -12.81 0.04 -12.17
N ASP A 113 -14.07 0.15 -11.74
CA ASP A 113 -14.82 1.41 -11.70
C ASP A 113 -14.33 2.36 -10.59
N ASN A 114 -13.52 1.85 -9.66
CA ASN A 114 -12.94 2.65 -8.58
C ASN A 114 -11.83 3.58 -9.05
N ILE A 115 -11.33 3.41 -10.27
CA ILE A 115 -10.23 4.17 -10.84
C ILE A 115 -10.80 5.17 -11.84
N ALA A 116 -10.49 6.46 -11.64
CA ALA A 116 -11.04 7.50 -12.50
C ALA A 116 -10.03 8.62 -12.78
N ALA A 117 -10.19 9.24 -13.95
CA ALA A 117 -9.72 10.57 -14.24
C ALA A 117 -10.84 11.56 -13.88
N PHE A 118 -10.63 12.40 -12.87
CA PHE A 118 -11.62 13.35 -12.35
C PHE A 118 -11.26 14.77 -12.81
N ALA A 119 -12.12 15.38 -13.63
CA ALA A 119 -11.95 16.73 -14.14
C ALA A 119 -12.61 17.76 -13.23
N ARG A 120 -11.91 18.88 -12.96
CA ARG A 120 -12.48 20.00 -12.19
C ARG A 120 -13.63 20.69 -12.91
N ASN A 121 -14.44 21.41 -12.16
CA ASN A 121 -15.45 22.31 -12.74
C ASN A 121 -14.81 23.27 -13.75
N GLY A 122 -15.51 23.51 -14.87
CA GLY A 122 -15.05 24.34 -15.96
C GLY A 122 -14.07 23.68 -16.93
N VAL A 123 -13.66 22.44 -16.70
CA VAL A 123 -12.89 21.61 -17.65
C VAL A 123 -13.84 20.61 -18.28
N THR A 124 -13.93 20.63 -19.60
CA THR A 124 -14.74 19.68 -20.37
C THR A 124 -13.84 18.65 -21.03
N ILE A 125 -14.09 17.39 -20.75
CA ILE A 125 -13.47 16.22 -21.40
C ILE A 125 -14.62 15.36 -21.93
N LYS A 126 -14.76 15.29 -23.23
CA LYS A 126 -15.81 14.47 -23.89
C LYS A 126 -15.22 13.22 -24.53
N GLU A 127 -13.96 13.29 -24.94
CA GLU A 127 -13.26 12.20 -25.60
C GLU A 127 -11.79 12.18 -25.17
N PRO A 128 -11.07 11.05 -25.36
CA PRO A 128 -9.70 10.90 -24.89
C PRO A 128 -8.73 11.98 -25.38
N LYS A 129 -8.92 12.49 -26.60
CA LYS A 129 -8.03 13.53 -27.15
C LYS A 129 -8.12 14.87 -26.40
N ASP A 130 -9.20 15.11 -25.66
CA ASP A 130 -9.39 16.33 -24.87
C ASP A 130 -8.43 16.43 -23.68
N PHE A 131 -7.74 15.34 -23.33
CA PHE A 131 -6.66 15.36 -22.35
C PHE A 131 -5.37 16.03 -22.86
N SER A 132 -5.20 16.17 -24.18
CA SER A 132 -4.04 16.87 -24.77
C SER A 132 -3.99 18.32 -24.26
N GLY A 133 -2.81 18.75 -23.83
CA GLY A 133 -2.56 20.07 -23.24
C GLY A 133 -3.05 20.23 -21.80
N LYS A 134 -3.80 19.28 -21.23
CA LYS A 134 -4.29 19.36 -19.85
C LYS A 134 -3.18 19.10 -18.85
N LYS A 135 -3.28 19.75 -17.69
CA LYS A 135 -2.45 19.47 -16.53
C LYS A 135 -3.12 18.40 -15.67
N VAL A 136 -2.51 17.22 -15.63
CA VAL A 136 -3.06 16.03 -15.01
C VAL A 136 -2.23 15.65 -13.78
N GLY A 137 -2.86 15.67 -12.59
CA GLY A 137 -2.24 15.28 -11.33
C GLY A 137 -2.32 13.78 -11.11
N ALA A 138 -1.21 13.14 -10.74
CA ALA A 138 -1.13 11.73 -10.42
C ALA A 138 -0.49 11.50 -9.04
N PRO A 139 -0.87 10.47 -8.27
CA PRO A 139 -0.29 10.20 -6.94
C PRO A 139 1.08 9.50 -6.98
N GLY A 140 1.83 9.75 -8.03
CA GLY A 140 3.17 9.27 -8.32
C GLY A 140 3.36 9.09 -9.81
N LEU A 141 4.35 9.76 -10.39
CA LEU A 141 4.75 9.53 -11.78
C LEU A 141 5.42 8.15 -11.86
N GLY A 142 5.01 7.34 -12.83
CA GLY A 142 5.41 5.93 -12.92
C GLY A 142 4.66 4.98 -11.97
N ALA A 143 3.82 5.50 -11.05
CA ALA A 143 2.97 4.66 -10.23
C ALA A 143 1.76 4.10 -11.02
N PHE A 144 1.09 3.13 -10.41
CA PHE A 144 -0.01 2.36 -11.00
C PHE A 144 -1.00 3.20 -11.80
N LEU A 145 -1.62 4.23 -11.20
CA LEU A 145 -2.63 5.05 -11.87
C LEU A 145 -2.08 5.81 -13.09
N HIS A 146 -0.84 6.28 -13.00
CA HIS A 146 -0.18 6.96 -14.12
C HIS A 146 0.13 6.01 -15.28
N VAL A 147 0.78 4.87 -15.00
CA VAL A 147 1.13 3.86 -16.02
C VAL A 147 -0.11 3.36 -16.76
N LEU A 148 -1.17 3.11 -15.97
CA LEU A 148 -2.44 2.64 -16.49
C LEU A 148 -3.15 3.68 -17.38
N PHE A 149 -3.14 4.95 -16.96
CA PHE A 149 -3.72 6.04 -17.74
C PHE A 149 -2.93 6.28 -19.03
N VAL A 150 -1.60 6.22 -18.98
CA VAL A 150 -0.75 6.30 -20.18
C VAL A 150 -1.09 5.15 -21.16
N LYS A 151 -1.23 3.92 -20.66
CA LYS A 151 -1.67 2.78 -21.47
C LYS A 151 -3.03 3.08 -22.14
N TRP A 152 -4.00 3.53 -21.35
CA TRP A 152 -5.34 3.87 -21.85
C TRP A 152 -5.30 4.96 -22.92
N LEU A 153 -4.52 6.05 -22.73
CA LEU A 153 -4.35 7.11 -23.72
C LEU A 153 -3.81 6.56 -25.04
N VAL A 154 -2.75 5.73 -24.99
CA VAL A 154 -2.16 5.11 -26.18
C VAL A 154 -3.17 4.24 -26.92
N GLU A 155 -3.94 3.43 -26.23
CA GLU A 155 -5.00 2.58 -26.81
C GLU A 155 -6.13 3.40 -27.45
N LYS A 156 -6.37 4.62 -26.93
CA LYS A 156 -7.34 5.57 -27.51
C LYS A 156 -6.71 6.49 -28.58
N GLY A 157 -5.46 6.23 -29.00
CA GLY A 157 -4.77 6.99 -30.04
C GLY A 157 -4.29 8.38 -29.62
N VAL A 158 -4.13 8.64 -28.32
CA VAL A 158 -3.63 9.90 -27.78
C VAL A 158 -2.15 9.75 -27.40
N ASP A 159 -1.30 10.65 -27.87
CA ASP A 159 0.10 10.71 -27.45
C ASP A 159 0.20 11.18 -25.98
N PRO A 160 0.68 10.35 -25.04
CA PRO A 160 0.81 10.76 -23.65
C PRO A 160 1.72 11.97 -23.42
N LYS A 161 2.66 12.25 -24.35
CA LYS A 161 3.54 13.42 -24.29
C LYS A 161 2.78 14.74 -24.50
N SER A 162 1.56 14.68 -25.04
CA SER A 162 0.68 15.86 -25.14
C SER A 162 0.02 16.24 -23.82
N VAL A 163 0.16 15.42 -22.78
CA VAL A 163 -0.44 15.64 -21.45
C VAL A 163 0.63 16.11 -20.46
N ASN A 164 0.32 17.14 -19.67
CA ASN A 164 1.25 17.68 -18.68
C ASN A 164 1.04 17.01 -17.33
N PHE A 165 1.77 15.93 -17.03
CA PHE A 165 1.66 15.23 -15.76
C PHE A 165 2.43 15.92 -14.64
N VAL A 166 1.80 15.98 -13.44
CA VAL A 166 2.41 16.47 -12.20
C VAL A 166 2.05 15.55 -11.03
N GLU A 167 2.87 15.53 -9.99
CA GLU A 167 2.57 14.75 -8.79
C GLU A 167 1.62 15.49 -7.84
N VAL A 168 0.57 14.80 -7.38
CA VAL A 168 -0.42 15.29 -6.43
C VAL A 168 -0.78 14.18 -5.45
N THR A 169 -0.63 14.41 -4.15
CA THR A 169 -0.97 13.40 -3.14
C THR A 169 -2.49 13.21 -3.02
N PHE A 170 -2.96 12.01 -2.73
CA PHE A 170 -4.38 11.73 -2.54
C PHE A 170 -5.08 12.71 -1.57
N PRO A 171 -4.55 12.99 -0.37
CA PRO A 171 -5.19 13.91 0.56
C PRO A 171 -5.39 15.32 0.01
N THR A 172 -4.51 15.80 -0.87
CA THR A 172 -4.54 17.17 -1.42
C THR A 172 -5.32 17.30 -2.73
N MET A 173 -5.80 16.18 -3.32
CA MET A 173 -6.50 16.20 -4.62
C MET A 173 -7.72 17.11 -4.65
N ALA A 174 -8.54 17.10 -3.59
CA ALA A 174 -9.73 17.95 -3.51
C ALA A 174 -9.37 19.44 -3.52
N ASP A 175 -8.33 19.83 -2.80
CA ASP A 175 -7.91 21.23 -2.70
C ASP A 175 -7.27 21.70 -4.01
N ILE A 176 -6.43 20.88 -4.65
CA ILE A 176 -5.76 21.24 -5.91
C ILE A 176 -6.77 21.33 -7.08
N ILE A 177 -7.80 20.48 -7.10
CA ILE A 177 -8.92 20.54 -8.06
C ILE A 177 -9.75 21.81 -7.82
N LYS A 178 -10.09 22.10 -6.57
CA LYS A 178 -10.87 23.27 -6.19
C LYS A 178 -10.16 24.58 -6.54
N SER A 179 -8.85 24.66 -6.34
CA SER A 179 -8.03 25.84 -6.64
C SER A 179 -7.71 26.01 -8.12
N GLY A 180 -7.97 25.00 -8.97
CA GLY A 180 -7.58 25.00 -10.38
C GLY A 180 -6.08 24.77 -10.60
N GLY A 181 -5.37 24.25 -9.59
CA GLY A 181 -3.93 23.95 -9.69
C GLY A 181 -3.62 22.85 -10.72
N VAL A 182 -4.59 21.97 -10.99
CA VAL A 182 -4.59 21.00 -12.10
C VAL A 182 -5.97 20.98 -12.75
N ASP A 183 -6.05 20.49 -13.99
CA ASP A 183 -7.31 20.33 -14.73
C ASP A 183 -8.01 19.00 -14.39
N VAL A 184 -7.22 17.98 -14.17
CA VAL A 184 -7.67 16.59 -13.92
C VAL A 184 -6.79 15.99 -12.84
N VAL A 185 -7.33 15.07 -12.03
CA VAL A 185 -6.55 14.16 -11.19
C VAL A 185 -6.83 12.72 -11.54
N LEU A 186 -5.77 11.90 -11.57
CA LEU A 186 -5.87 10.45 -11.62
C LEU A 186 -6.05 9.95 -10.19
N THR A 187 -7.17 9.34 -9.91
CA THR A 187 -7.57 9.04 -8.55
C THR A 187 -8.29 7.70 -8.45
N ALA A 188 -8.53 7.27 -7.22
CA ALA A 188 -9.27 6.07 -6.90
C ALA A 188 -10.22 6.32 -5.73
N GLU A 189 -11.12 5.38 -5.47
CA GLU A 189 -11.96 5.45 -4.28
C GLU A 189 -11.12 5.38 -2.97
N PRO A 190 -11.55 6.05 -1.91
CA PRO A 190 -12.80 6.83 -1.75
C PRO A 190 -12.71 8.31 -2.20
N PHE A 191 -11.65 8.70 -2.88
CA PHE A 191 -11.44 10.11 -3.27
C PHE A 191 -12.33 10.54 -4.43
N VAL A 192 -12.68 9.63 -5.36
CA VAL A 192 -13.66 9.90 -6.43
C VAL A 192 -14.99 10.33 -5.82
N THR A 193 -15.55 9.50 -4.95
CA THR A 193 -16.83 9.77 -4.26
C THR A 193 -16.74 11.05 -3.43
N ARG A 194 -15.64 11.28 -2.70
CA ARG A 194 -15.43 12.49 -1.91
C ARG A 194 -15.51 13.76 -2.76
N MET A 195 -14.80 13.81 -3.88
CA MET A 195 -14.77 14.98 -4.75
C MET A 195 -16.10 15.19 -5.48
N THR A 196 -16.77 14.10 -5.89
CA THR A 196 -18.09 14.13 -6.51
C THR A 196 -19.14 14.70 -5.54
N ASN A 197 -19.20 14.20 -4.30
CA ASN A 197 -20.13 14.67 -3.27
C ASN A 197 -19.87 16.13 -2.87
N ALA A 198 -18.63 16.59 -2.95
CA ALA A 198 -18.27 17.98 -2.73
C ALA A 198 -18.54 18.91 -3.94
N GLY A 199 -19.06 18.36 -5.06
CA GLY A 199 -19.38 19.14 -6.27
C GLY A 199 -18.17 19.79 -6.94
N LEU A 200 -16.98 19.19 -6.81
CA LEU A 200 -15.72 19.78 -7.30
C LEU A 200 -15.49 19.58 -8.80
N GLY A 201 -16.25 18.70 -9.44
CA GLY A 201 -16.11 18.37 -10.84
C GLY A 201 -16.87 17.10 -11.21
N THR A 202 -16.40 16.42 -12.25
CA THR A 202 -17.01 15.18 -12.76
C THR A 202 -15.96 14.16 -13.13
N VAL A 203 -16.35 12.87 -13.11
CA VAL A 203 -15.55 11.80 -13.68
C VAL A 203 -15.50 11.98 -15.21
N ALA A 204 -14.31 12.16 -15.75
CA ALA A 204 -14.05 12.31 -17.18
C ALA A 204 -13.84 10.96 -17.87
N ALA A 205 -13.25 9.98 -17.17
CA ALA A 205 -13.06 8.62 -17.67
C ALA A 205 -12.86 7.62 -16.53
N HIS A 206 -13.47 6.44 -16.64
CA HIS A 206 -13.13 5.24 -15.88
C HIS A 206 -12.14 4.42 -16.71
N TYR A 207 -10.85 4.78 -16.64
CA TYR A 207 -9.81 4.17 -17.47
C TYR A 207 -9.31 2.82 -16.93
N GLY A 208 -9.83 2.40 -15.76
CA GLY A 208 -9.61 1.07 -15.19
C GLY A 208 -10.64 0.02 -15.64
N ALA A 209 -11.77 0.44 -16.21
CA ALA A 209 -12.90 -0.43 -16.51
C ALA A 209 -12.59 -1.53 -17.56
N ASP A 210 -11.66 -1.28 -18.47
CA ASP A 210 -11.25 -2.24 -19.51
C ASP A 210 -10.25 -3.31 -18.99
N LEU A 211 -9.88 -3.27 -17.69
CA LEU A 211 -8.85 -4.10 -17.08
C LEU A 211 -9.46 -5.22 -16.22
N ALA A 212 -10.12 -6.17 -16.84
CA ALA A 212 -10.66 -7.35 -16.14
C ALA A 212 -9.57 -8.37 -15.77
N ARG A 213 -8.55 -7.96 -14.98
CA ARG A 213 -7.42 -8.80 -14.62
C ARG A 213 -7.18 -8.84 -13.13
N THR A 214 -6.47 -9.88 -12.66
CA THR A 214 -6.14 -10.11 -11.24
C THR A 214 -4.69 -9.80 -10.91
N GLU A 215 -4.10 -8.86 -11.64
CA GLU A 215 -2.72 -8.45 -11.43
C GLU A 215 -2.57 -7.68 -10.11
N PRO A 216 -1.41 -7.81 -9.44
CA PRO A 216 -1.15 -7.09 -8.20
C PRO A 216 -1.08 -5.58 -8.45
N ILE A 217 -1.81 -4.82 -7.64
CA ILE A 217 -1.74 -3.35 -7.61
C ILE A 217 -0.57 -2.95 -6.72
N ILE A 218 -0.63 -3.41 -5.46
CA ILE A 218 0.39 -3.21 -4.43
C ILE A 218 0.76 -4.58 -3.85
N PHE A 219 2.00 -4.71 -3.45
CA PHE A 219 2.50 -5.78 -2.62
C PHE A 219 3.54 -5.21 -1.64
N TYR A 220 3.82 -5.96 -0.59
CA TYR A 220 4.80 -5.54 0.39
C TYR A 220 6.21 -5.89 -0.08
N ALA A 221 7.11 -4.91 0.01
CA ALA A 221 8.51 -5.03 -0.36
C ALA A 221 9.42 -4.53 0.77
N ALA A 222 10.65 -5.04 0.78
CA ALA A 222 11.71 -4.64 1.69
C ALA A 222 13.04 -4.55 0.94
N ALA A 223 14.06 -3.93 1.56
CA ALA A 223 15.43 -4.07 1.08
C ALA A 223 15.85 -5.54 1.22
N ARG A 224 16.48 -6.10 0.18
CA ARG A 224 16.89 -7.53 0.17
C ARG A 224 17.77 -7.86 1.37
N ASP A 225 18.83 -7.09 1.58
CA ASP A 225 19.76 -7.30 2.67
C ASP A 225 19.08 -7.29 4.05
N TRP A 226 18.11 -6.39 4.25
CA TRP A 226 17.33 -6.37 5.49
C TRP A 226 16.43 -7.60 5.62
N ALA A 227 15.74 -8.00 4.55
CA ALA A 227 14.83 -9.14 4.56
C ALA A 227 15.59 -10.45 4.82
N GLU A 228 16.76 -10.64 4.20
CA GLU A 228 17.62 -11.83 4.38
C GLU A 228 18.22 -11.91 5.78
N LYS A 229 18.50 -10.77 6.43
CA LYS A 229 18.97 -10.71 7.82
C LYS A 229 17.85 -10.88 8.85
N ASN A 230 16.58 -10.75 8.45
CA ASN A 230 15.43 -10.80 9.34
C ASN A 230 14.38 -11.86 8.93
N PRO A 231 14.76 -13.12 8.65
CA PRO A 231 13.85 -14.15 8.11
C PRO A 231 12.67 -14.44 9.04
N ASP A 232 12.89 -14.45 10.35
CA ASP A 232 11.83 -14.66 11.34
C ASP A 232 10.81 -13.52 11.36
N THR A 233 11.27 -12.28 11.20
CA THR A 233 10.40 -11.10 11.08
C THR A 233 9.54 -11.19 9.82
N ILE A 234 10.13 -11.57 8.68
CA ILE A 234 9.41 -11.77 7.42
C ILE A 234 8.37 -12.88 7.55
N LYS A 235 8.71 -14.01 8.17
CA LYS A 235 7.76 -15.12 8.42
C LYS A 235 6.57 -14.66 9.26
N LYS A 236 6.82 -13.95 10.36
CA LYS A 236 5.78 -13.40 11.24
C LYS A 236 4.93 -12.34 10.51
N PHE A 237 5.57 -11.49 9.72
CA PHE A 237 4.88 -10.50 8.88
C PHE A 237 3.94 -11.18 7.89
N ARG A 238 4.40 -12.18 7.13
CA ARG A 238 3.58 -12.95 6.18
C ARG A 238 2.36 -13.58 6.86
N ALA A 239 2.54 -14.17 8.04
CA ALA A 239 1.44 -14.76 8.80
C ALA A 239 0.41 -13.69 9.22
N ALA A 240 0.86 -12.56 9.74
CA ALA A 240 -0.03 -11.45 10.13
C ALA A 240 -0.78 -10.86 8.92
N ILE A 241 -0.11 -10.70 7.78
CA ILE A 241 -0.74 -10.23 6.54
C ILE A 241 -1.79 -11.22 6.04
N THR A 242 -1.56 -12.52 6.16
CA THR A 242 -2.55 -13.55 5.78
C THR A 242 -3.81 -13.44 6.64
N GLU A 243 -3.69 -13.37 7.97
CA GLU A 243 -4.83 -13.18 8.88
C GLU A 243 -5.54 -11.83 8.61
N GLY A 244 -4.80 -10.74 8.39
CA GLY A 244 -5.35 -9.44 8.04
C GLY A 244 -6.10 -9.45 6.70
N ALA A 245 -5.60 -10.17 5.70
CA ALA A 245 -6.25 -10.32 4.40
C ALA A 245 -7.57 -11.10 4.49
N GLU A 246 -7.63 -12.14 5.34
CA GLU A 246 -8.87 -12.88 5.61
C GLU A 246 -9.95 -11.95 6.16
N ILE A 247 -9.61 -11.08 7.13
CA ILE A 247 -10.55 -10.10 7.69
C ILE A 247 -10.98 -9.09 6.63
N VAL A 248 -10.05 -8.54 5.84
CA VAL A 248 -10.39 -7.59 4.78
C VAL A 248 -11.40 -8.19 3.79
N ASN A 249 -11.22 -9.47 3.44
CA ASN A 249 -12.05 -10.14 2.45
C ASN A 249 -13.40 -10.65 3.01
N SER A 250 -13.54 -10.79 4.35
CA SER A 250 -14.73 -11.37 4.98
C SER A 250 -15.52 -10.42 5.88
N ASP A 251 -14.86 -9.40 6.48
CA ASP A 251 -15.47 -8.45 7.42
C ASP A 251 -15.28 -7.01 6.95
N ARG A 252 -16.25 -6.54 6.15
CA ARG A 252 -16.22 -5.20 5.57
C ARG A 252 -16.22 -4.09 6.62
N ASP A 253 -16.87 -4.28 7.75
CA ASP A 253 -16.96 -3.24 8.78
C ASP A 253 -15.62 -3.03 9.46
N LYS A 254 -14.92 -4.09 9.84
CA LYS A 254 -13.57 -4.01 10.39
C LYS A 254 -12.57 -3.44 9.38
N ALA A 255 -12.61 -3.94 8.14
CA ALA A 255 -11.75 -3.43 7.08
C ALA A 255 -11.96 -1.92 6.87
N SER A 256 -13.24 -1.47 6.76
CA SER A 256 -13.56 -0.07 6.57
C SER A 256 -13.11 0.81 7.73
N ALA A 257 -13.24 0.33 8.99
CA ALA A 257 -12.81 1.07 10.17
C ALA A 257 -11.29 1.32 10.15
N SER A 258 -10.48 0.28 9.89
CA SER A 258 -9.02 0.38 9.82
C SER A 258 -8.56 1.26 8.65
N ILE A 259 -9.19 1.12 7.48
CA ILE A 259 -8.91 1.96 6.31
C ILE A 259 -9.25 3.44 6.60
N ALA A 260 -10.43 3.72 7.17
CA ALA A 260 -10.87 5.07 7.51
C ALA A 260 -9.89 5.76 8.48
N LYS A 261 -9.45 5.03 9.50
CA LYS A 261 -8.47 5.50 10.49
C LYS A 261 -7.14 5.87 9.84
N PHE A 262 -6.58 5.00 9.00
CA PHE A 262 -5.30 5.25 8.34
C PHE A 262 -5.40 6.36 7.29
N THR A 263 -6.41 6.32 6.43
CA THR A 263 -6.57 7.26 5.32
C THR A 263 -7.13 8.62 5.77
N LYS A 264 -7.61 8.71 7.02
CA LYS A 264 -8.30 9.88 7.59
C LYS A 264 -9.54 10.30 6.77
N GLN A 265 -10.23 9.31 6.19
CA GLN A 265 -11.49 9.49 5.49
C GLN A 265 -12.67 9.19 6.42
N ALA A 266 -13.83 9.78 6.11
CA ALA A 266 -15.07 9.41 6.80
C ALA A 266 -15.39 7.93 6.51
N ILE A 267 -15.77 7.19 7.56
CA ILE A 267 -16.02 5.74 7.45
C ILE A 267 -17.14 5.43 6.45
N GLU A 268 -18.12 6.31 6.33
CA GLU A 268 -19.23 6.18 5.38
C GLU A 268 -18.75 6.21 3.93
N LEU A 269 -17.73 7.04 3.62
CA LEU A 269 -17.12 7.08 2.29
C LEU A 269 -16.37 5.78 1.99
N VAL A 270 -15.61 5.27 2.97
CA VAL A 270 -14.90 4.00 2.81
C VAL A 270 -15.88 2.83 2.66
N LYS A 271 -16.98 2.81 3.43
CA LYS A 271 -18.03 1.80 3.33
C LYS A 271 -18.78 1.86 1.99
N ALA A 272 -18.93 3.02 1.40
CA ALA A 272 -19.59 3.19 0.10
C ALA A 272 -18.72 2.69 -1.07
N SER A 273 -17.40 2.63 -0.88
CA SER A 273 -16.47 2.21 -1.93
C SER A 273 -16.30 0.70 -1.95
N PRO A 274 -16.32 0.04 -3.12
CA PRO A 274 -15.98 -1.37 -3.21
C PRO A 274 -14.53 -1.59 -2.73
N PRO A 275 -14.29 -2.57 -1.83
CA PRO A 275 -12.93 -2.84 -1.38
C PRO A 275 -12.13 -3.53 -2.47
N ASN A 276 -10.85 -3.18 -2.59
CA ASN A 276 -9.90 -4.01 -3.31
C ASN A 276 -9.74 -5.35 -2.58
N ARG A 277 -9.63 -6.44 -3.34
CA ARG A 277 -9.37 -7.76 -2.77
C ARG A 277 -7.95 -7.81 -2.22
N SER A 278 -7.80 -8.23 -0.98
CA SER A 278 -6.49 -8.54 -0.39
C SER A 278 -6.05 -9.95 -0.79
N GLU A 279 -4.86 -10.04 -1.39
CA GLU A 279 -4.22 -11.30 -1.78
C GLU A 279 -2.84 -11.38 -1.12
N PRO A 280 -2.68 -12.16 -0.03
CA PRO A 280 -1.45 -12.15 0.76
C PRO A 280 -0.28 -12.87 0.07
N VAL A 281 -0.56 -13.67 -0.97
CA VAL A 281 0.45 -14.41 -1.72
C VAL A 281 0.71 -13.75 -3.06
N LEU A 282 1.96 -13.36 -3.29
CA LEU A 282 2.43 -12.86 -4.58
C LEU A 282 3.26 -13.94 -5.29
N LYS A 283 3.01 -14.15 -6.58
CA LYS A 283 3.82 -15.00 -7.45
C LYS A 283 4.55 -14.14 -8.48
N ALA A 284 5.81 -14.40 -8.74
CA ALA A 284 6.62 -13.62 -9.67
C ALA A 284 5.97 -13.44 -11.07
N GLY A 285 5.35 -14.51 -11.59
CA GLY A 285 4.67 -14.48 -12.88
C GLY A 285 3.50 -13.46 -12.98
N GLN A 286 2.92 -13.04 -11.84
CA GLN A 286 1.86 -12.03 -11.84
C GLN A 286 2.39 -10.62 -12.19
N LEU A 287 3.71 -10.41 -12.14
CA LEU A 287 4.32 -9.13 -12.52
C LEU A 287 4.62 -9.03 -14.03
N ALA A 288 4.54 -10.15 -14.78
CA ALA A 288 4.88 -10.18 -16.20
C ALA A 288 4.07 -9.18 -17.02
N TRP A 289 2.77 -9.08 -16.77
CA TRP A 289 1.90 -8.14 -17.47
C TRP A 289 2.31 -6.67 -17.26
N TRP A 290 2.72 -6.31 -16.04
CA TRP A 290 3.24 -4.97 -15.76
C TRP A 290 4.56 -4.70 -16.48
N ILE A 291 5.45 -5.69 -16.53
CA ILE A 291 6.72 -5.60 -17.26
C ILE A 291 6.46 -5.35 -18.74
N ASP A 292 5.50 -6.08 -19.35
CA ASP A 292 5.16 -5.91 -20.77
C ASP A 292 4.62 -4.50 -21.06
N ILE A 293 3.69 -4.01 -20.24
CA ILE A 293 3.14 -2.66 -20.40
C ILE A 293 4.21 -1.59 -20.24
N MET A 294 4.99 -1.66 -19.18
CA MET A 294 6.02 -0.66 -18.89
C MET A 294 7.14 -0.68 -19.92
N SER A 295 7.50 -1.85 -20.43
CA SER A 295 8.45 -2.00 -21.55
C SER A 295 7.91 -1.37 -22.83
N SER A 296 6.64 -1.59 -23.16
CA SER A 296 5.99 -0.98 -24.33
C SER A 296 5.95 0.55 -24.24
N GLN A 297 5.84 1.09 -23.04
CA GLN A 297 5.87 2.52 -22.73
C GLN A 297 7.30 3.08 -22.59
N LYS A 298 8.34 2.24 -22.73
CA LYS A 298 9.75 2.60 -22.52
C LYS A 298 10.04 3.12 -21.10
N MET A 299 9.30 2.62 -20.12
CA MET A 299 9.47 2.96 -18.69
C MET A 299 10.47 2.05 -17.97
N LEU A 300 10.84 0.92 -18.58
CA LEU A 300 11.93 0.04 -18.14
C LEU A 300 13.08 0.13 -19.13
N GLN A 301 14.31 0.16 -18.62
CA GLN A 301 15.54 0.29 -19.40
C GLN A 301 16.21 -1.06 -19.61
N THR A 302 15.98 -2.03 -18.71
CA THR A 302 16.60 -3.34 -18.72
C THR A 302 15.55 -4.45 -18.78
N LYS A 303 16.00 -5.69 -19.01
CA LYS A 303 15.15 -6.86 -18.87
C LYS A 303 15.11 -7.27 -17.40
N VAL A 304 13.99 -6.99 -16.74
CA VAL A 304 13.79 -7.37 -15.33
C VAL A 304 13.73 -8.89 -15.19
N ASP A 305 14.56 -9.46 -14.30
CA ASP A 305 14.59 -10.89 -13.99
C ASP A 305 13.56 -11.20 -12.88
N LEU A 306 12.45 -11.80 -13.27
CA LEU A 306 11.35 -12.19 -12.37
C LEU A 306 11.82 -13.06 -11.19
N ASN A 307 12.86 -13.89 -11.38
CA ASN A 307 13.34 -14.81 -10.33
C ASN A 307 14.03 -14.06 -9.18
N LYS A 308 14.50 -12.84 -9.44
CA LYS A 308 15.16 -11.99 -8.43
C LYS A 308 14.20 -11.09 -7.68
N LEU A 309 12.94 -10.99 -8.10
CA LEU A 309 11.99 -10.06 -7.50
C LEU A 309 11.40 -10.54 -6.17
N MET A 310 11.46 -11.83 -5.91
CA MET A 310 10.85 -12.46 -4.74
C MET A 310 11.89 -12.84 -3.70
N LEU A 311 11.51 -12.72 -2.42
CA LEU A 311 12.25 -13.33 -1.33
C LEU A 311 11.84 -14.81 -1.25
N ASN A 312 12.80 -15.72 -1.42
CA ASN A 312 12.62 -17.18 -1.35
C ASN A 312 12.23 -17.65 0.05
#